data_4a4641a4d2c6f2c04a9e5fb62f19438f
#
_entry.id   4a4641a4d2c6f2c04a9e5fb62f19438f
#
_cell.length_a   1.000
_cell.length_b   1.000
_cell.length_c   1.000
_cell.angle_alpha   90.00
_cell.angle_beta   90.00
_cell.angle_gamma   90.00
#
_symmetry.space_group_name_H-M   'P 1'
#
loop_
_entity.id
_entity.type
_entity.pdbx_description
1 polymer ?
#
loop_
_entity_poly.entity_id
_entity_poly.type
_entity_poly.pdbx_seq_one_letter_code
_entity_poly.pdbx_strand_id
1 'polypeptide(L)'
;MSQIPHYFIILSEHNIAEYRACLDLQPQNVHLIVTKWIAGKNAHTRFKNTLEQSEQFHGKIHEIGFQSGSQLIGEQIQEIQSWLNTVFKTYCAEHHIKNNAILNITGGTKILSLLLAAQTGIWQELHYQAFQRSSDQIFIDRLHPQSLQPQGEIILSNQFSLRDGLKLYADEIKKHSPNPIIEHPDSLPLAQMRFTAQNMQQPENGNLFPAVMPVLEKAWTKEYPKDQKEILLEWQEFGPAQPDKLKLFLEKLINLIDLQGQIRLDEKGLILPVKYNKKTLNYWRKWISGDWFEQLIYTWLKENGVKDEELETGLQLIQGESQGNETDILLFRKNQLIFCELKSDLSSQSKLADPLRQVIDQSLNMGKVRRVLILSPVIKDNAKPQQWTEFERNCAAKNIQIIIARDKEALKALTS
;
A
#
# COMPACT_ATOMS: atom_id res chain seq x y z
N MET A 1 6.05 34.14 -0.15
CA MET A 1 7.07 33.77 -1.15
C MET A 1 6.70 34.45 -2.46
N SER A 2 7.65 34.98 -3.24
CA SER A 2 7.37 35.42 -4.62
C SER A 2 6.96 34.18 -5.42
N GLN A 3 5.97 34.37 -6.29
CA GLN A 3 5.46 33.28 -7.14
C GLN A 3 6.59 32.74 -8.02
N ILE A 4 6.76 31.40 -8.06
CA ILE A 4 7.77 30.73 -8.88
C ILE A 4 7.27 30.68 -10.33
N PRO A 5 7.94 31.38 -11.30
CA PRO A 5 7.47 31.40 -12.69
C PRO A 5 7.61 30.04 -13.39
N HIS A 6 8.75 29.38 -13.22
CA HIS A 6 9.11 28.12 -13.88
C HIS A 6 9.77 27.16 -12.91
N TYR A 7 9.24 25.96 -12.81
CA TYR A 7 9.75 24.87 -11.96
C TYR A 7 9.99 23.62 -12.79
N PHE A 8 11.24 23.21 -12.91
CA PHE A 8 11.66 22.05 -13.69
C PHE A 8 11.82 20.84 -12.79
N ILE A 9 11.29 19.72 -13.24
CA ILE A 9 11.34 18.44 -12.55
C ILE A 9 11.90 17.38 -13.48
N ILE A 10 12.92 16.67 -13.05
CA ILE A 10 13.42 15.49 -13.73
C ILE A 10 12.61 14.30 -13.18
N LEU A 11 11.69 13.78 -13.97
CA LEU A 11 10.85 12.68 -13.52
C LEU A 11 11.64 11.39 -13.32
N SER A 12 11.28 10.68 -12.27
CA SER A 12 11.80 9.36 -11.91
C SER A 12 10.66 8.35 -11.79
N GLU A 13 10.93 7.15 -11.29
CA GLU A 13 9.86 6.21 -10.93
C GLU A 13 9.14 6.61 -9.62
N HIS A 14 9.75 7.49 -8.83
CA HIS A 14 9.29 7.90 -7.50
C HIS A 14 9.15 9.40 -7.46
N ASN A 15 7.94 9.87 -7.69
CA ASN A 15 7.69 11.30 -7.84
C ASN A 15 6.82 11.89 -6.71
N ILE A 16 6.72 11.22 -5.55
CA ILE A 16 5.94 11.74 -4.41
C ILE A 16 6.52 13.06 -3.91
N ALA A 17 7.84 13.13 -3.79
CA ALA A 17 8.51 14.33 -3.30
C ALA A 17 8.29 15.50 -4.26
N GLU A 18 8.47 15.26 -5.56
CA GLU A 18 8.26 16.23 -6.62
C GLU A 18 6.79 16.71 -6.70
N TYR A 19 5.85 15.80 -6.55
CA TYR A 19 4.43 16.11 -6.50
C TYR A 19 4.12 17.05 -5.33
N ARG A 20 4.59 16.72 -4.13
CA ARG A 20 4.42 17.57 -2.94
C ARG A 20 5.05 18.93 -3.10
N ALA A 21 6.24 19.01 -3.69
CA ALA A 21 6.87 20.29 -3.98
C ALA A 21 5.98 21.17 -4.88
N CYS A 22 5.33 20.58 -5.89
CA CYS A 22 4.40 21.33 -6.73
C CYS A 22 3.18 21.85 -5.93
N LEU A 23 2.63 21.02 -5.04
CA LEU A 23 1.50 21.45 -4.20
C LEU A 23 1.87 22.55 -3.22
N ASP A 24 3.05 22.49 -2.59
CA ASP A 24 3.45 23.46 -1.58
C ASP A 24 4.01 24.76 -2.19
N LEU A 25 4.77 24.66 -3.27
CA LEU A 25 5.43 25.80 -3.91
C LEU A 25 4.51 26.56 -4.88
N GLN A 26 3.46 25.93 -5.40
CA GLN A 26 2.49 26.52 -6.33
C GLN A 26 3.15 27.25 -7.53
N PRO A 27 4.04 26.58 -8.30
CA PRO A 27 4.68 27.23 -9.44
C PRO A 27 3.65 27.53 -10.54
N GLN A 28 3.87 28.63 -11.27
CA GLN A 28 3.01 28.99 -12.41
C GLN A 28 3.10 27.98 -13.55
N ASN A 29 4.30 27.52 -13.83
CA ASN A 29 4.57 26.53 -14.87
C ASN A 29 5.47 25.44 -14.31
N VAL A 30 5.03 24.19 -14.41
CA VAL A 30 5.79 22.99 -14.12
C VAL A 30 6.29 22.38 -15.43
N HIS A 31 7.59 22.18 -15.54
CA HIS A 31 8.23 21.62 -16.72
C HIS A 31 8.77 20.23 -16.40
N LEU A 32 8.17 19.19 -16.98
CA LEU A 32 8.52 17.80 -16.76
C LEU A 32 9.59 17.37 -17.78
N ILE A 33 10.78 17.03 -17.30
CA ILE A 33 11.83 16.44 -18.13
C ILE A 33 11.59 14.92 -18.13
N VAL A 34 11.21 14.41 -19.30
CA VAL A 34 10.76 13.02 -19.46
C VAL A 34 11.79 12.22 -20.26
N THR A 35 12.39 11.20 -19.65
CA THR A 35 13.26 10.25 -20.37
C THR A 35 12.45 9.14 -21.03
N LYS A 36 13.03 8.49 -22.03
CA LYS A 36 12.42 7.34 -22.72
C LYS A 36 11.96 6.24 -21.76
N TRP A 37 12.76 5.98 -20.73
CA TRP A 37 12.44 5.01 -19.69
C TRP A 37 11.17 5.37 -18.92
N ILE A 38 11.07 6.63 -18.49
CA ILE A 38 9.92 7.14 -17.73
C ILE A 38 8.65 7.17 -18.60
N ALA A 39 8.81 7.53 -19.89
CA ALA A 39 7.73 7.48 -20.87
C ALA A 39 7.21 6.06 -21.07
N GLY A 40 8.11 5.07 -21.23
CA GLY A 40 7.75 3.66 -21.37
C GLY A 40 7.01 3.07 -20.18
N LYS A 41 7.17 3.65 -18.98
CA LYS A 41 6.44 3.27 -17.76
C LYS A 41 5.17 4.09 -17.51
N ASN A 42 4.83 5.00 -18.40
CA ASN A 42 3.69 5.90 -18.28
C ASN A 42 3.69 6.79 -17.01
N ALA A 43 4.84 6.91 -16.35
CA ALA A 43 4.96 7.62 -15.08
C ALA A 43 4.73 9.15 -15.24
N HIS A 44 5.11 9.72 -16.37
CA HIS A 44 4.86 11.14 -16.69
C HIS A 44 3.38 11.45 -16.84
N THR A 45 2.62 10.58 -17.50
CA THR A 45 1.16 10.73 -17.68
C THR A 45 0.45 10.64 -16.33
N ARG A 46 0.83 9.67 -15.49
CA ARG A 46 0.27 9.56 -14.13
C ARG A 46 0.56 10.80 -13.30
N PHE A 47 1.81 11.26 -13.29
CA PHE A 47 2.20 12.47 -12.56
C PHE A 47 1.39 13.69 -13.03
N LYS A 48 1.35 13.92 -14.33
CA LYS A 48 0.59 15.03 -14.93
C LYS A 48 -0.89 14.96 -14.56
N ASN A 49 -1.54 13.83 -14.82
CA ASN A 49 -2.96 13.65 -14.54
C ASN A 49 -3.27 13.84 -13.04
N THR A 50 -2.44 13.30 -12.15
CA THR A 50 -2.62 13.44 -10.70
C THR A 50 -2.50 14.90 -10.28
N LEU A 51 -1.54 15.62 -10.84
CA LEU A 51 -1.33 17.03 -10.51
C LEU A 51 -2.43 17.93 -11.08
N GLU A 52 -2.89 17.68 -12.32
CA GLU A 52 -4.01 18.39 -12.96
C GLU A 52 -5.36 18.14 -12.25
N GLN A 53 -5.56 16.96 -11.67
CA GLN A 53 -6.76 16.60 -10.90
C GLN A 53 -6.74 17.11 -9.46
N SER A 54 -5.60 17.62 -8.99
CA SER A 54 -5.49 18.16 -7.64
C SER A 54 -6.14 19.52 -7.55
N GLU A 55 -7.12 19.66 -6.66
CA GLU A 55 -7.75 20.96 -6.33
C GLU A 55 -6.77 21.97 -5.74
N GLN A 56 -5.63 21.49 -5.27
CA GLN A 56 -4.59 22.30 -4.63
C GLN A 56 -3.59 22.89 -5.63
N PHE A 57 -3.53 22.41 -6.87
CA PHE A 57 -2.57 22.88 -7.87
C PHE A 57 -3.25 23.72 -8.95
N HIS A 58 -2.69 24.91 -9.23
CA HIS A 58 -3.28 25.87 -10.18
C HIS A 58 -2.34 26.27 -11.32
N GLY A 59 -1.16 25.67 -11.39
CA GLY A 59 -0.17 25.96 -12.44
C GLY A 59 -0.45 25.25 -13.76
N LYS A 60 0.37 25.55 -14.76
CA LYS A 60 0.36 24.84 -16.06
C LYS A 60 1.45 23.78 -16.07
N ILE A 61 1.19 22.67 -16.78
CA ILE A 61 2.15 21.58 -16.90
C ILE A 61 2.60 21.44 -18.34
N HIS A 62 3.92 21.37 -18.54
CA HIS A 62 4.60 21.23 -19.82
C HIS A 62 5.49 19.98 -19.80
N GLU A 63 5.56 19.25 -20.90
CA GLU A 63 6.42 18.09 -21.05
C GLU A 63 7.55 18.39 -22.03
N ILE A 64 8.79 18.07 -21.64
CA ILE A 64 9.99 18.29 -22.44
C ILE A 64 10.67 16.96 -22.72
N GLY A 65 11.08 16.75 -23.96
CA GLY A 65 11.82 15.55 -24.36
C GLY A 65 10.98 14.41 -24.89
N PHE A 66 9.66 14.55 -24.87
CA PHE A 66 8.72 13.50 -25.32
C PHE A 66 8.11 13.77 -26.71
N GLN A 67 8.14 15.03 -27.20
CA GLN A 67 7.51 15.37 -28.47
C GLN A 67 8.38 14.94 -29.67
N SER A 68 7.76 14.18 -30.57
CA SER A 68 8.18 13.90 -31.97
C SER A 68 9.68 13.61 -32.19
N GLY A 69 10.12 12.40 -31.92
CA GLY A 69 11.37 11.84 -32.46
C GLY A 69 12.66 12.11 -31.69
N SER A 70 12.70 13.03 -30.75
CA SER A 70 13.86 13.31 -29.89
C SER A 70 13.67 12.81 -28.46
N GLN A 71 13.58 11.48 -28.31
CA GLN A 71 13.42 10.88 -26.99
C GLN A 71 14.77 10.94 -26.23
N LEU A 72 14.82 11.72 -25.16
CA LEU A 72 15.95 11.74 -24.23
C LEU A 72 16.10 10.38 -23.54
N ILE A 73 17.23 9.68 -23.73
CA ILE A 73 17.54 8.44 -23.00
C ILE A 73 17.98 8.79 -21.57
N GLY A 74 18.87 9.78 -21.44
CA GLY A 74 19.29 10.33 -20.15
C GLY A 74 20.37 9.53 -19.44
N GLU A 75 21.12 8.68 -20.15
CA GLU A 75 22.16 7.81 -19.59
C GLU A 75 23.57 8.15 -20.11
N GLN A 76 23.70 8.66 -21.34
CA GLN A 76 24.97 8.93 -21.99
C GLN A 76 25.25 10.44 -22.08
N ILE A 77 26.47 10.85 -21.71
CA ILE A 77 26.88 12.27 -21.68
C ILE A 77 26.65 12.93 -23.04
N GLN A 78 27.14 12.33 -24.13
CA GLN A 78 27.05 12.91 -25.48
C GLN A 78 25.60 13.09 -25.92
N GLU A 79 24.76 12.12 -25.62
CA GLU A 79 23.32 12.15 -25.94
C GLU A 79 22.63 13.29 -25.17
N ILE A 80 22.89 13.38 -23.86
CA ILE A 80 22.33 14.45 -23.02
C ILE A 80 22.80 15.83 -23.48
N GLN A 81 24.10 15.98 -23.78
CA GLN A 81 24.66 17.25 -24.29
C GLN A 81 24.06 17.67 -25.64
N SER A 82 23.87 16.71 -26.56
CA SER A 82 23.18 16.96 -27.83
C SER A 82 21.74 17.43 -27.60
N TRP A 83 20.98 16.72 -26.74
CA TRP A 83 19.61 17.09 -26.38
C TRP A 83 19.54 18.47 -25.69
N LEU A 84 20.47 18.78 -24.80
CA LEU A 84 20.52 20.08 -24.14
C LEU A 84 20.76 21.22 -25.16
N ASN A 85 21.59 21.01 -26.14
CA ASN A 85 21.95 22.05 -27.12
C ASN A 85 20.86 22.24 -28.19
N THR A 86 20.13 21.19 -28.56
CA THR A 86 19.13 21.24 -29.65
C THR A 86 17.72 21.44 -29.13
N VAL A 87 17.28 20.64 -28.14
CA VAL A 87 15.89 20.63 -27.67
C VAL A 87 15.71 21.59 -26.49
N PHE A 88 16.51 21.39 -25.44
CA PHE A 88 16.32 22.10 -24.18
C PHE A 88 16.56 23.61 -24.29
N LYS A 89 17.64 24.04 -24.93
CA LYS A 89 17.92 25.48 -25.15
C LYS A 89 16.86 26.15 -26.02
N THR A 90 16.40 25.48 -27.09
CA THR A 90 15.33 26.00 -27.96
C THR A 90 14.07 26.17 -27.15
N TYR A 91 13.70 25.14 -26.37
CA TYR A 91 12.52 25.20 -25.49
C TYR A 91 12.61 26.37 -24.49
N CYS A 92 13.75 26.54 -23.83
CA CYS A 92 13.92 27.67 -22.90
C CYS A 92 13.80 29.04 -23.60
N ALA A 93 14.31 29.17 -24.81
CA ALA A 93 14.19 30.41 -25.59
C ALA A 93 12.72 30.70 -25.97
N GLU A 94 11.97 29.70 -26.46
CA GLU A 94 10.55 29.81 -26.81
C GLU A 94 9.66 30.21 -25.64
N HIS A 95 9.99 29.70 -24.44
CA HIS A 95 9.23 29.98 -23.21
C HIS A 95 9.80 31.15 -22.40
N HIS A 96 10.76 31.91 -22.95
CA HIS A 96 11.37 33.08 -22.29
C HIS A 96 12.01 32.80 -20.92
N ILE A 97 12.57 31.58 -20.75
CA ILE A 97 13.14 31.12 -19.49
C ILE A 97 14.61 31.59 -19.42
N LYS A 98 14.87 32.57 -18.55
CA LYS A 98 16.21 33.15 -18.38
C LYS A 98 16.37 33.67 -16.95
N ASN A 99 17.18 33.01 -16.15
CA ASN A 99 17.44 33.34 -14.74
C ASN A 99 16.16 33.44 -13.86
N ASN A 100 15.10 32.82 -14.26
CA ASN A 100 13.79 32.85 -13.57
C ASN A 100 13.19 31.45 -13.33
N ALA A 101 14.00 30.43 -13.49
CA ALA A 101 13.58 29.04 -13.32
C ALA A 101 14.29 28.39 -12.14
N ILE A 102 13.60 27.46 -11.54
CA ILE A 102 14.12 26.56 -10.49
C ILE A 102 14.21 25.16 -11.05
N LEU A 103 15.35 24.49 -10.86
CA LEU A 103 15.51 23.08 -11.20
C LEU A 103 15.50 22.21 -9.95
N ASN A 104 14.58 21.28 -9.88
CA ASN A 104 14.61 20.20 -8.90
C ASN A 104 15.54 19.08 -9.39
N ILE A 105 16.67 18.92 -8.71
CA ILE A 105 17.71 17.94 -9.04
C ILE A 105 17.58 16.62 -8.29
N THR A 106 16.47 16.37 -7.61
CA THR A 106 16.26 15.16 -6.80
C THR A 106 16.05 13.93 -7.67
N GLY A 107 15.28 14.06 -8.74
CA GLY A 107 14.94 12.96 -9.66
C GLY A 107 15.95 12.75 -10.78
N GLY A 108 15.69 11.71 -11.58
CA GLY A 108 16.49 11.36 -12.76
C GLY A 108 17.82 10.67 -12.47
N THR A 109 18.62 10.47 -13.52
CA THR A 109 20.00 9.97 -13.37
C THR A 109 20.92 11.08 -12.85
N LYS A 110 21.92 10.72 -12.06
CA LYS A 110 22.89 11.69 -11.53
C LYS A 110 23.53 12.52 -12.62
N ILE A 111 23.85 11.89 -13.75
CA ILE A 111 24.51 12.58 -14.86
C ILE A 111 23.58 13.58 -15.55
N LEU A 112 22.32 13.25 -15.73
CA LEU A 112 21.31 14.16 -16.30
C LEU A 112 21.10 15.37 -15.37
N SER A 113 20.94 15.14 -14.07
CA SER A 113 20.76 16.20 -13.08
C SER A 113 21.97 17.15 -13.03
N LEU A 114 23.20 16.63 -13.07
CA LEU A 114 24.42 17.43 -13.08
C LEU A 114 24.57 18.28 -14.36
N LEU A 115 24.31 17.69 -15.54
CA LEU A 115 24.41 18.38 -16.81
C LEU A 115 23.34 19.47 -16.98
N LEU A 116 22.14 19.25 -16.46
CA LEU A 116 21.10 20.27 -16.40
C LEU A 116 21.46 21.38 -15.43
N ALA A 117 21.92 21.07 -14.23
CA ALA A 117 22.33 22.06 -13.24
C ALA A 117 23.49 22.96 -13.77
N ALA A 118 24.35 22.41 -14.60
CA ALA A 118 25.44 23.14 -15.22
C ALA A 118 25.03 24.15 -16.32
N GLN A 119 23.73 24.18 -16.73
CA GLN A 119 23.24 25.15 -17.72
C GLN A 119 23.18 26.55 -17.12
N THR A 120 24.13 27.40 -17.49
CA THR A 120 24.20 28.79 -16.98
C THR A 120 23.15 29.69 -17.61
N GLY A 121 22.69 30.69 -16.88
CA GLY A 121 21.75 31.71 -17.37
C GLY A 121 20.29 31.27 -17.45
N ILE A 122 19.97 30.10 -16.93
CA ILE A 122 18.60 29.53 -16.89
C ILE A 122 18.10 29.53 -15.45
N TRP A 123 18.89 29.00 -14.53
CA TRP A 123 18.47 28.72 -13.17
C TRP A 123 18.67 29.93 -12.25
N GLN A 124 17.60 30.26 -11.52
CA GLN A 124 17.65 31.15 -10.36
C GLN A 124 18.12 30.39 -9.13
N GLU A 125 17.65 29.15 -8.95
CA GLU A 125 17.98 28.28 -7.84
C GLU A 125 17.98 26.81 -8.30
N LEU A 126 18.70 25.98 -7.55
CA LEU A 126 18.54 24.52 -7.59
C LEU A 126 17.89 24.06 -6.30
N HIS A 127 16.94 23.13 -6.43
CA HIS A 127 16.27 22.52 -5.31
C HIS A 127 16.70 21.05 -5.19
N TYR A 128 17.09 20.64 -4.00
CA TYR A 128 17.36 19.25 -3.66
C TYR A 128 16.44 18.84 -2.52
N GLN A 129 15.63 17.81 -2.74
CA GLN A 129 14.72 17.32 -1.71
C GLN A 129 15.40 16.27 -0.87
N ALA A 130 15.39 16.48 0.43
CA ALA A 130 15.90 15.55 1.41
C ALA A 130 14.80 15.17 2.40
N PHE A 131 14.86 13.94 2.87
CA PHE A 131 14.00 13.44 3.91
C PHE A 131 14.77 13.31 5.23
N GLN A 132 14.34 14.04 6.23
CA GLN A 132 14.93 13.93 7.57
C GLN A 132 14.18 12.90 8.41
N ARG A 133 14.83 11.75 8.63
CA ARG A 133 14.23 10.62 9.34
C ARG A 133 13.83 10.94 10.80
N SER A 134 14.50 11.88 11.44
CA SER A 134 14.25 12.24 12.84
C SER A 134 13.01 13.09 13.04
N SER A 135 12.59 13.85 12.04
CA SER A 135 11.44 14.77 12.12
C SER A 135 10.27 14.41 11.20
N ASP A 136 10.42 13.36 10.41
CA ASP A 136 9.42 12.95 9.39
C ASP A 136 9.08 14.03 8.36
N GLN A 137 9.97 14.99 8.18
CA GLN A 137 9.76 16.13 7.29
C GLN A 137 10.50 15.94 5.98
N ILE A 138 9.91 16.40 4.91
CA ILE A 138 10.60 16.61 3.64
C ILE A 138 11.06 18.06 3.60
N PHE A 139 12.33 18.24 3.29
CA PHE A 139 12.94 19.54 3.09
C PHE A 139 13.31 19.72 1.63
N ILE A 140 13.27 20.95 1.19
CA ILE A 140 13.91 21.39 -0.02
C ILE A 140 15.10 22.24 0.37
N ASP A 141 16.31 21.72 0.21
CA ASP A 141 17.52 22.52 0.26
C ASP A 141 17.59 23.40 -0.99
N ARG A 142 17.65 24.71 -0.79
CA ARG A 142 17.81 25.70 -1.84
C ARG A 142 19.29 25.94 -2.05
N LEU A 143 19.77 25.76 -3.26
CA LEU A 143 21.18 25.89 -3.60
C LEU A 143 21.39 26.95 -4.66
N HIS A 144 22.48 27.70 -4.53
CA HIS A 144 22.93 28.63 -5.58
C HIS A 144 23.42 27.84 -6.81
N PRO A 145 22.93 28.13 -8.03
CA PRO A 145 23.16 27.26 -9.18
C PRO A 145 24.64 27.16 -9.62
N GLN A 146 25.46 28.19 -9.37
CA GLN A 146 26.87 28.18 -9.78
C GLN A 146 27.82 27.69 -8.67
N SER A 147 27.56 28.05 -7.42
CA SER A 147 28.48 27.73 -6.29
C SER A 147 28.02 26.50 -5.50
N LEU A 148 26.76 26.03 -5.69
CA LEU A 148 26.10 24.99 -4.90
C LEU A 148 26.04 25.30 -3.39
N GLN A 149 26.25 26.59 -3.02
CA GLN A 149 26.13 27.00 -1.62
C GLN A 149 24.68 27.00 -1.19
N PRO A 150 24.37 26.52 0.03
CA PRO A 150 23.03 26.58 0.59
C PRO A 150 22.51 28.03 0.68
N GLN A 151 21.28 28.25 0.25
CA GLN A 151 20.57 29.52 0.33
C GLN A 151 19.41 29.50 1.30
N GLY A 152 19.20 28.37 1.98
CA GLY A 152 18.15 28.15 2.94
C GLY A 152 17.37 26.88 2.62
N GLU A 153 16.35 26.66 3.41
CA GLU A 153 15.56 25.44 3.43
C GLU A 153 14.06 25.77 3.37
N ILE A 154 13.29 24.94 2.69
CA ILE A 154 11.83 24.99 2.70
C ILE A 154 11.33 23.68 3.28
N ILE A 155 10.52 23.74 4.32
CA ILE A 155 9.84 22.57 4.90
C ILE A 155 8.54 22.38 4.16
N LEU A 156 8.34 21.21 3.54
CA LEU A 156 7.09 20.89 2.88
C LEU A 156 6.00 20.53 3.90
N SER A 157 4.77 20.94 3.61
CA SER A 157 3.62 20.58 4.43
C SER A 157 3.39 19.07 4.41
N ASN A 158 2.84 18.53 5.50
CA ASN A 158 2.53 17.11 5.60
C ASN A 158 1.14 16.74 5.03
N GLN A 159 0.47 17.68 4.34
CA GLN A 159 -0.84 17.45 3.74
C GLN A 159 -0.69 16.71 2.41
N PHE A 160 -0.70 15.41 2.49
CA PHE A 160 -0.65 14.53 1.34
C PHE A 160 -1.51 13.30 1.61
N SER A 161 -2.48 13.04 0.74
CA SER A 161 -3.32 11.87 0.88
C SER A 161 -2.65 10.62 0.31
N LEU A 162 -2.84 9.48 0.98
CA LEU A 162 -2.43 8.19 0.45
C LEU A 162 -2.95 7.97 -0.98
N ARG A 163 -4.19 8.37 -1.24
CA ARG A 163 -4.86 8.19 -2.52
C ARG A 163 -4.17 8.93 -3.67
N ASP A 164 -3.72 10.16 -3.42
CA ASP A 164 -2.97 10.91 -4.42
C ASP A 164 -1.60 10.28 -4.66
N GLY A 165 -0.96 9.79 -3.59
CA GLY A 165 0.27 9.01 -3.72
C GLY A 165 0.12 7.78 -4.59
N LEU A 166 -0.96 7.04 -4.43
CA LEU A 166 -1.21 5.84 -5.21
C LEU A 166 -1.47 6.13 -6.70
N LYS A 167 -2.13 7.24 -7.03
CA LYS A 167 -2.33 7.67 -8.43
C LYS A 167 -1.01 7.93 -9.17
N LEU A 168 0.06 8.28 -8.46
CA LEU A 168 1.38 8.43 -9.06
C LEU A 168 2.00 7.10 -9.53
N TYR A 169 1.55 5.99 -8.98
CA TYR A 169 2.10 4.67 -9.26
C TYR A 169 1.17 3.76 -10.06
N ALA A 170 -0.13 3.92 -9.93
CA ALA A 170 -1.11 3.06 -10.58
C ALA A 170 -1.90 3.81 -11.66
N ASP A 171 -2.20 3.13 -12.76
CA ASP A 171 -3.06 3.67 -13.83
C ASP A 171 -4.53 3.64 -13.39
N GLU A 172 -4.89 2.64 -12.60
CA GLU A 172 -6.21 2.51 -12.01
C GLU A 172 -6.11 1.94 -10.58
N ILE A 173 -6.93 2.47 -9.68
CA ILE A 173 -7.06 1.98 -8.31
C ILE A 173 -8.45 1.39 -8.17
N LYS A 174 -8.54 0.06 -8.06
CA LYS A 174 -9.79 -0.62 -7.76
C LYS A 174 -9.86 -0.91 -6.28
N LYS A 175 -10.97 -0.52 -5.67
CA LYS A 175 -11.32 -0.99 -4.35
C LYS A 175 -12.12 -2.27 -4.55
N HIS A 176 -11.62 -3.40 -4.08
CA HIS A 176 -12.44 -4.59 -3.96
C HIS A 176 -13.62 -4.25 -3.05
N SER A 177 -14.77 -4.85 -3.33
CA SER A 177 -16.01 -4.56 -2.60
C SER A 177 -15.68 -4.43 -1.12
N PRO A 178 -15.98 -3.28 -0.54
CA PRO A 178 -15.58 -3.00 0.82
C PRO A 178 -16.05 -4.15 1.69
N ASN A 179 -15.19 -4.64 2.55
CA ASN A 179 -15.61 -5.53 3.61
C ASN A 179 -16.68 -4.74 4.39
N PRO A 180 -17.95 -5.14 4.38
CA PRO A 180 -19.03 -4.35 4.98
C PRO A 180 -18.77 -4.00 6.44
N ILE A 181 -17.91 -4.74 7.12
CA ILE A 181 -17.52 -4.46 8.50
C ILE A 181 -16.48 -3.33 8.58
N ILE A 182 -15.59 -3.21 7.59
CA ILE A 182 -14.61 -2.09 7.54
C ILE A 182 -15.32 -0.77 7.21
N GLU A 183 -16.38 -0.79 6.39
CA GLU A 183 -17.19 0.41 6.12
C GLU A 183 -18.00 0.88 7.32
N HIS A 184 -18.29 -0.01 8.26
CA HIS A 184 -19.03 0.28 9.48
C HIS A 184 -18.27 -0.24 10.71
N PRO A 185 -17.09 0.33 11.04
CA PRO A 185 -16.31 -0.10 12.20
C PRO A 185 -17.10 0.00 13.52
N ASP A 186 -18.13 0.84 13.56
CA ASP A 186 -19.03 0.99 14.70
C ASP A 186 -20.08 -0.14 14.80
N SER A 187 -20.26 -0.95 13.75
CA SER A 187 -21.31 -2.00 13.72
C SER A 187 -20.97 -3.24 14.57
N LEU A 188 -19.67 -3.45 14.86
CA LEU A 188 -19.21 -4.45 15.81
C LEU A 188 -18.52 -3.74 16.98
N PRO A 189 -19.00 -3.83 18.20
CA PRO A 189 -18.31 -3.26 19.35
C PRO A 189 -16.87 -3.73 19.41
N LEU A 190 -15.95 -2.79 19.58
CA LEU A 190 -14.51 -3.03 19.66
C LEU A 190 -14.14 -4.17 20.64
N ALA A 191 -14.92 -4.29 21.72
CA ALA A 191 -14.80 -5.38 22.69
C ALA A 191 -15.06 -6.77 22.08
N GLN A 192 -15.97 -6.88 21.12
CA GLN A 192 -16.29 -8.14 20.43
C GLN A 192 -15.19 -8.52 19.45
N MET A 193 -14.63 -7.54 18.74
CA MET A 193 -13.47 -7.77 17.85
C MET A 193 -12.25 -8.21 18.64
N ARG A 194 -11.96 -7.56 19.77
CA ARG A 194 -10.89 -7.95 20.70
C ARG A 194 -11.11 -9.35 21.27
N PHE A 195 -12.34 -9.69 21.62
CA PHE A 195 -12.68 -11.00 22.08
C PHE A 195 -12.44 -12.07 21.01
N THR A 196 -12.87 -11.84 19.77
CA THR A 196 -12.62 -12.76 18.65
C THR A 196 -11.13 -12.93 18.43
N ALA A 197 -10.39 -11.85 18.39
CA ALA A 197 -8.94 -11.88 18.23
C ALA A 197 -8.23 -12.63 19.36
N GLN A 198 -8.59 -12.34 20.62
CA GLN A 198 -7.99 -13.01 21.78
C GLN A 198 -8.29 -14.50 21.79
N ASN A 199 -9.51 -14.91 21.43
CA ASN A 199 -9.85 -16.33 21.38
C ASN A 199 -9.26 -17.06 20.17
N MET A 200 -9.12 -16.36 19.03
CA MET A 200 -8.47 -16.93 17.83
C MET A 200 -6.95 -16.99 17.95
N GLN A 201 -6.33 -16.10 18.72
CA GLN A 201 -4.88 -16.03 18.90
C GLN A 201 -4.36 -16.93 20.03
N GLN A 202 -5.21 -17.47 20.89
CA GLN A 202 -4.74 -18.38 21.94
C GLN A 202 -4.31 -19.71 21.33
N PRO A 203 -3.13 -20.26 21.70
CA PRO A 203 -2.66 -21.58 21.21
C PRO A 203 -3.70 -22.69 21.44
N GLU A 204 -4.46 -22.60 22.51
CA GLU A 204 -5.54 -23.53 22.84
C GLU A 204 -6.72 -23.45 21.85
N ASN A 205 -6.96 -22.29 21.24
CA ASN A 205 -8.03 -22.06 20.27
C ASN A 205 -7.53 -22.03 18.82
N GLY A 206 -6.22 -21.78 18.61
CA GLY A 206 -5.58 -21.85 17.29
C GLY A 206 -5.70 -23.22 16.62
N ASN A 207 -5.86 -24.28 17.44
CA ASN A 207 -6.18 -25.61 16.96
C ASN A 207 -7.65 -25.81 16.55
N LEU A 208 -8.55 -24.91 16.92
CA LEU A 208 -9.96 -25.01 16.54
C LEU A 208 -10.19 -24.53 15.11
N PHE A 209 -9.45 -23.51 14.66
CA PHE A 209 -9.60 -22.94 13.34
C PHE A 209 -9.25 -23.94 12.21
N PRO A 210 -8.08 -24.62 12.23
CA PRO A 210 -7.77 -25.69 11.30
C PRO A 210 -8.75 -26.88 11.36
N ALA A 211 -9.40 -27.10 12.48
CA ALA A 211 -10.43 -28.14 12.59
C ALA A 211 -11.77 -27.71 11.97
N VAL A 212 -12.14 -26.43 12.10
CA VAL A 212 -13.43 -25.89 11.63
C VAL A 212 -13.42 -25.64 10.12
N MET A 213 -12.38 -25.00 9.59
CA MET A 213 -12.37 -24.57 8.19
C MET A 213 -12.51 -25.69 7.17
N PRO A 214 -11.81 -26.81 7.24
CA PRO A 214 -11.99 -27.88 6.25
C PRO A 214 -13.38 -28.48 6.26
N VAL A 215 -14.02 -28.58 7.43
CA VAL A 215 -15.39 -29.09 7.56
C VAL A 215 -16.40 -28.15 6.92
N LEU A 216 -16.26 -26.84 7.18
CA LEU A 216 -17.11 -25.82 6.58
C LEU A 216 -16.88 -25.73 5.06
N GLU A 217 -15.65 -25.76 4.59
CA GLU A 217 -15.34 -25.74 3.15
C GLU A 217 -15.94 -26.93 2.43
N LYS A 218 -15.83 -28.12 3.02
CA LYS A 218 -16.46 -29.33 2.47
C LYS A 218 -17.99 -29.21 2.43
N ALA A 219 -18.59 -28.64 3.46
CA ALA A 219 -20.04 -28.40 3.50
C ALA A 219 -20.48 -27.38 2.42
N TRP A 220 -19.71 -26.34 2.18
CA TRP A 220 -20.03 -25.30 1.20
C TRP A 220 -19.82 -25.70 -0.26
N THR A 221 -18.92 -26.64 -0.51
CA THR A 221 -18.61 -27.11 -1.88
C THR A 221 -19.45 -28.31 -2.32
N LYS A 222 -20.15 -28.97 -1.37
CA LYS A 222 -20.96 -30.11 -1.65
C LYS A 222 -22.31 -29.72 -2.28
N GLU A 223 -22.71 -30.42 -3.32
CA GLU A 223 -24.07 -30.32 -3.86
C GLU A 223 -25.06 -31.08 -2.95
N TYR A 224 -26.17 -30.43 -2.63
CA TYR A 224 -27.23 -31.00 -1.78
C TYR A 224 -28.51 -31.16 -2.57
N PRO A 225 -29.36 -32.17 -2.24
CA PRO A 225 -30.66 -32.34 -2.83
C PRO A 225 -31.52 -31.07 -2.74
N LYS A 226 -32.32 -30.81 -3.78
CA LYS A 226 -33.12 -29.57 -3.88
C LYS A 226 -34.12 -29.35 -2.76
N ASP A 227 -34.56 -30.43 -2.14
CA ASP A 227 -35.53 -30.48 -1.02
C ASP A 227 -34.85 -30.38 0.35
N GLN A 228 -33.55 -30.58 0.43
CA GLN A 228 -32.81 -30.44 1.68
C GLN A 228 -32.77 -28.98 2.11
N LYS A 229 -33.21 -28.68 3.33
CA LYS A 229 -33.29 -27.34 3.89
C LYS A 229 -32.09 -26.98 4.77
N GLU A 230 -31.53 -27.98 5.45
CA GLU A 230 -30.50 -27.84 6.46
C GLU A 230 -29.42 -28.90 6.32
N ILE A 231 -28.19 -28.54 6.74
CA ILE A 231 -27.04 -29.42 6.79
C ILE A 231 -26.64 -29.51 8.26
N LEU A 232 -26.59 -30.72 8.79
CA LEU A 232 -25.98 -31.00 10.09
C LEU A 232 -24.53 -31.39 9.87
N LEU A 233 -23.61 -30.67 10.50
CA LEU A 233 -22.21 -31.01 10.63
C LEU A 233 -22.00 -31.56 12.04
N GLU A 234 -21.79 -32.84 12.15
CA GLU A 234 -21.68 -33.50 13.45
C GLU A 234 -20.37 -33.14 14.15
N TRP A 235 -20.36 -33.03 15.48
CA TRP A 235 -19.19 -32.66 16.25
C TRP A 235 -17.97 -33.52 15.96
N GLN A 236 -18.16 -34.79 15.66
CA GLN A 236 -17.07 -35.69 15.30
C GLN A 236 -16.39 -35.36 13.99
N GLU A 237 -17.03 -34.62 13.07
CA GLU A 237 -16.44 -34.19 11.80
C GLU A 237 -15.33 -33.13 12.02
N PHE A 238 -15.40 -32.39 13.13
CA PHE A 238 -14.42 -31.37 13.47
C PHE A 238 -13.13 -31.93 14.11
N GLY A 239 -12.98 -33.24 14.11
CA GLY A 239 -11.79 -33.93 14.58
C GLY A 239 -11.67 -34.00 16.11
N PRO A 240 -10.44 -34.17 16.66
CA PRO A 240 -10.24 -34.38 18.09
C PRO A 240 -10.38 -33.12 18.96
N ALA A 241 -10.88 -32.03 18.41
CA ALA A 241 -11.16 -30.80 19.17
C ALA A 241 -12.17 -31.13 20.29
N GLN A 242 -11.94 -30.60 21.49
CA GLN A 242 -12.86 -30.77 22.60
C GLN A 242 -14.23 -30.17 22.22
N PRO A 243 -15.30 -30.97 22.15
CA PRO A 243 -16.61 -30.50 21.64
C PRO A 243 -17.14 -29.27 22.40
N ASP A 244 -16.95 -29.21 23.70
CA ASP A 244 -17.43 -28.10 24.53
C ASP A 244 -16.70 -26.78 24.23
N LYS A 245 -15.40 -26.83 23.99
CA LYS A 245 -14.62 -25.63 23.60
C LYS A 245 -15.02 -25.15 22.21
N LEU A 246 -15.20 -26.10 21.28
CA LEU A 246 -15.63 -25.79 19.92
C LEU A 246 -17.05 -25.20 19.92
N LYS A 247 -17.97 -25.79 20.68
CA LYS A 247 -19.34 -25.28 20.83
C LYS A 247 -19.34 -23.86 21.37
N LEU A 248 -18.63 -23.60 22.46
CA LEU A 248 -18.51 -22.27 23.07
C LEU A 248 -17.92 -21.24 22.09
N PHE A 249 -16.90 -21.65 21.32
CA PHE A 249 -16.30 -20.81 20.30
C PHE A 249 -17.30 -20.44 19.18
N LEU A 250 -18.01 -21.44 18.64
CA LEU A 250 -19.01 -21.23 17.59
C LEU A 250 -20.23 -20.45 18.08
N GLU A 251 -20.70 -20.69 19.31
CA GLU A 251 -21.78 -19.89 19.93
C GLU A 251 -21.40 -18.39 19.98
N LYS A 252 -20.20 -18.10 20.43
CA LYS A 252 -19.71 -16.73 20.49
C LYS A 252 -19.55 -16.12 19.11
N LEU A 253 -19.04 -16.89 18.14
CA LEU A 253 -18.89 -16.44 16.76
C LEU A 253 -20.24 -16.15 16.09
N ILE A 254 -21.23 -17.01 16.26
CA ILE A 254 -22.59 -16.83 15.74
C ILE A 254 -23.25 -15.58 16.34
N ASN A 255 -23.07 -15.35 17.63
CA ASN A 255 -23.59 -14.15 18.29
C ASN A 255 -22.90 -12.87 17.83
N LEU A 256 -21.58 -12.94 17.53
CA LEU A 256 -20.79 -11.80 17.06
C LEU A 256 -21.24 -11.28 15.70
N ILE A 257 -21.54 -12.17 14.79
CA ILE A 257 -21.85 -11.83 13.39
C ILE A 257 -23.35 -11.83 13.09
N ASP A 258 -24.19 -11.77 14.15
CA ASP A 258 -25.65 -11.69 14.07
C ASP A 258 -26.27 -12.78 13.15
N LEU A 259 -25.71 -13.98 13.22
CA LEU A 259 -26.20 -15.14 12.49
C LEU A 259 -27.28 -15.92 13.24
N GLN A 260 -27.81 -15.33 14.32
CA GLN A 260 -28.89 -15.94 15.11
C GLN A 260 -30.10 -16.27 14.25
N GLY A 261 -30.54 -17.52 14.31
CA GLY A 261 -31.66 -18.03 13.51
C GLY A 261 -31.28 -18.50 12.10
N GLN A 262 -30.08 -18.20 11.61
CA GLN A 262 -29.60 -18.74 10.32
C GLN A 262 -28.65 -19.91 10.52
N ILE A 263 -27.77 -19.82 11.51
CA ILE A 263 -26.87 -20.88 11.95
C ILE A 263 -27.22 -21.19 13.40
N ARG A 264 -27.31 -22.45 13.74
CA ARG A 264 -27.60 -22.85 15.11
C ARG A 264 -26.74 -24.04 15.53
N LEU A 265 -26.56 -24.16 16.81
CA LEU A 265 -25.88 -25.29 17.43
C LEU A 265 -26.92 -26.15 18.12
N ASP A 266 -26.79 -27.45 18.00
CA ASP A 266 -27.54 -28.41 18.80
C ASP A 266 -26.62 -29.42 19.49
N GLU A 267 -27.22 -30.43 20.13
CA GLU A 267 -26.44 -31.46 20.83
C GLU A 267 -25.58 -32.29 19.88
N LYS A 268 -25.97 -32.42 18.61
CA LYS A 268 -25.33 -33.28 17.62
C LYS A 268 -24.26 -32.54 16.82
N GLY A 269 -24.40 -31.22 16.64
CA GLY A 269 -23.47 -30.48 15.80
C GLY A 269 -23.93 -29.07 15.44
N LEU A 270 -23.30 -28.55 14.39
CA LEU A 270 -23.56 -27.26 13.78
C LEU A 270 -24.59 -27.43 12.65
N ILE A 271 -25.69 -26.70 12.70
CA ILE A 271 -26.74 -26.72 11.69
C ILE A 271 -26.61 -25.49 10.81
N LEU A 272 -26.43 -25.74 9.52
CA LEU A 272 -26.34 -24.73 8.46
C LEU A 272 -27.54 -24.88 7.52
N PRO A 273 -28.18 -23.81 7.07
CA PRO A 273 -29.21 -23.91 6.04
C PRO A 273 -28.59 -24.16 4.65
N VAL A 274 -29.21 -25.01 3.82
CA VAL A 274 -28.78 -25.33 2.43
C VAL A 274 -29.08 -24.17 1.47
N LYS A 275 -30.22 -23.52 1.64
CA LYS A 275 -30.61 -22.35 0.83
C LYS A 275 -30.26 -21.08 1.59
N TYR A 276 -29.12 -20.63 1.33
CA TYR A 276 -28.59 -19.42 1.93
C TYR A 276 -28.87 -18.19 1.07
N ASN A 277 -29.04 -17.09 1.74
CA ASN A 277 -28.62 -15.82 1.16
C ASN A 277 -27.09 -15.91 0.92
N LYS A 278 -26.69 -16.16 -0.34
CA LYS A 278 -25.29 -16.33 -0.75
C LYS A 278 -24.38 -15.23 -0.17
N LYS A 279 -24.94 -14.04 0.05
CA LYS A 279 -24.22 -12.88 0.60
C LYS A 279 -23.79 -13.11 2.05
N THR A 280 -24.69 -13.61 2.91
CA THR A 280 -24.39 -13.84 4.33
C THR A 280 -23.39 -14.98 4.54
N LEU A 281 -23.46 -16.02 3.73
CA LEU A 281 -22.55 -17.18 3.82
C LEU A 281 -21.16 -16.84 3.33
N ASN A 282 -21.05 -16.13 2.23
CA ASN A 282 -19.78 -15.63 1.73
C ASN A 282 -19.13 -14.67 2.74
N TYR A 283 -19.94 -13.87 3.43
CA TYR A 283 -19.51 -12.99 4.48
C TYR A 283 -18.90 -13.77 5.65
N TRP A 284 -19.63 -14.78 6.18
CA TRP A 284 -19.14 -15.61 7.27
C TRP A 284 -17.87 -16.39 6.91
N ARG A 285 -17.85 -16.95 5.69
CA ARG A 285 -16.67 -17.63 5.16
C ARG A 285 -15.47 -16.70 5.12
N LYS A 286 -15.61 -15.52 4.57
CA LYS A 286 -14.53 -14.51 4.52
C LYS A 286 -14.08 -14.10 5.92
N TRP A 287 -15.06 -13.83 6.81
CA TRP A 287 -14.74 -13.48 8.18
C TRP A 287 -13.87 -14.52 8.86
N ILE A 288 -14.29 -15.79 8.85
CA ILE A 288 -13.54 -16.87 9.46
C ILE A 288 -12.20 -17.08 8.76
N SER A 289 -12.10 -16.89 7.44
CA SER A 289 -10.87 -17.14 6.69
C SER A 289 -9.76 -16.08 6.89
N GLY A 290 -10.10 -14.87 7.37
CA GLY A 290 -9.06 -13.85 7.55
C GLY A 290 -9.54 -12.45 7.84
N ASP A 291 -10.74 -12.06 7.38
CA ASP A 291 -11.25 -10.70 7.49
C ASP A 291 -11.25 -10.17 8.95
N TRP A 292 -11.47 -11.05 9.93
CA TRP A 292 -11.38 -10.68 11.36
C TRP A 292 -9.98 -10.14 11.73
N PHE A 293 -8.94 -10.71 11.15
CA PHE A 293 -7.57 -10.31 11.43
C PHE A 293 -7.25 -8.97 10.78
N GLU A 294 -7.69 -8.76 9.54
CA GLU A 294 -7.55 -7.49 8.84
C GLU A 294 -8.22 -6.35 9.62
N GLN A 295 -9.44 -6.60 10.12
CA GLN A 295 -10.16 -5.61 10.91
C GLN A 295 -9.50 -5.32 12.26
N LEU A 296 -8.99 -6.36 12.92
CA LEU A 296 -8.23 -6.18 14.15
C LEU A 296 -7.02 -5.29 13.92
N ILE A 297 -6.22 -5.60 12.89
CA ILE A 297 -5.02 -4.81 12.55
C ILE A 297 -5.42 -3.37 12.17
N TYR A 298 -6.46 -3.20 11.34
CA TYR A 298 -7.00 -1.88 11.03
C TYR A 298 -7.34 -1.09 12.30
N THR A 299 -8.10 -1.69 13.20
CA THR A 299 -8.50 -1.05 14.46
C THR A 299 -7.30 -0.65 15.32
N TRP A 300 -6.33 -1.55 15.46
CA TRP A 300 -5.11 -1.25 16.22
C TRP A 300 -4.25 -0.14 15.59
N LEU A 301 -4.21 -0.07 14.27
CA LEU A 301 -3.53 1.04 13.57
C LEU A 301 -4.24 2.37 13.87
N LYS A 302 -5.57 2.39 13.86
CA LYS A 302 -6.36 3.58 14.25
C LYS A 302 -6.14 3.96 15.70
N GLU A 303 -6.14 3.01 16.63
CA GLU A 303 -5.81 3.23 18.05
C GLU A 303 -4.38 3.75 18.25
N ASN A 304 -3.44 3.38 17.40
CA ASN A 304 -2.07 3.87 17.38
C ASN A 304 -1.91 5.22 16.64
N GLY A 305 -3.02 5.90 16.30
CA GLY A 305 -3.03 7.25 15.77
C GLY A 305 -2.85 7.37 14.26
N VAL A 306 -3.06 6.28 13.49
CA VAL A 306 -3.11 6.36 12.03
C VAL A 306 -4.42 7.03 11.62
N LYS A 307 -4.34 8.05 10.77
CA LYS A 307 -5.50 8.80 10.28
C LYS A 307 -6.15 8.09 9.09
N ASP A 308 -7.40 8.46 8.76
CA ASP A 308 -8.13 7.85 7.64
C ASP A 308 -7.46 8.14 6.29
N GLU A 309 -6.93 9.34 6.12
CA GLU A 309 -6.21 9.74 4.90
C GLU A 309 -4.86 9.03 4.71
N GLU A 310 -4.34 8.38 5.76
CA GLU A 310 -3.06 7.66 5.74
C GLU A 310 -3.22 6.14 5.54
N LEU A 311 -4.46 5.62 5.51
CA LEU A 311 -4.76 4.18 5.58
C LEU A 311 -5.82 3.79 4.56
N GLU A 312 -5.53 2.79 3.75
CA GLU A 312 -6.51 2.15 2.84
C GLU A 312 -6.41 0.63 2.95
N THR A 313 -7.52 -0.05 2.71
CA THR A 313 -7.63 -1.52 2.79
C THR A 313 -8.26 -2.10 1.53
N GLY A 314 -7.90 -3.33 1.19
CA GLY A 314 -8.51 -4.06 0.09
C GLY A 314 -8.34 -3.37 -1.27
N LEU A 315 -7.16 -2.79 -1.54
CA LEU A 315 -6.90 -2.11 -2.80
C LEU A 315 -6.21 -3.01 -3.80
N GLN A 316 -6.66 -2.95 -5.04
CA GLN A 316 -5.98 -3.51 -6.19
C GLN A 316 -5.41 -2.38 -7.04
N LEU A 317 -4.10 -2.39 -7.24
CA LEU A 317 -3.39 -1.42 -8.05
C LEU A 317 -3.13 -2.01 -9.43
N ILE A 318 -3.60 -1.33 -10.46
CA ILE A 318 -3.46 -1.77 -11.86
C ILE A 318 -2.41 -0.91 -12.55
N GLN A 319 -1.46 -1.56 -13.21
CA GLN A 319 -0.43 -0.92 -14.03
C GLN A 319 -0.39 -1.57 -15.41
N GLY A 320 -0.74 -0.82 -16.44
CA GLY A 320 -0.86 -1.34 -17.80
C GLY A 320 -1.88 -2.47 -17.88
N GLU A 321 -1.51 -3.59 -18.53
CA GLU A 321 -2.37 -4.78 -18.66
C GLU A 321 -2.30 -5.73 -17.43
N SER A 322 -1.38 -5.49 -16.51
CA SER A 322 -1.23 -6.35 -15.34
C SER A 322 -2.26 -5.99 -14.27
N GLN A 323 -3.14 -6.93 -13.96
CA GLN A 323 -3.96 -6.85 -12.76
C GLN A 323 -3.07 -7.21 -11.56
N GLY A 324 -2.76 -6.21 -10.74
CA GLY A 324 -2.07 -6.45 -9.48
C GLY A 324 -2.94 -7.27 -8.52
N ASN A 325 -2.31 -7.95 -7.57
CA ASN A 325 -3.01 -8.60 -6.47
C ASN A 325 -3.65 -7.57 -5.54
N GLU A 326 -4.70 -7.97 -4.84
CA GLU A 326 -5.27 -7.18 -3.75
C GLU A 326 -4.25 -7.01 -2.63
N THR A 327 -4.13 -5.81 -2.10
CA THR A 327 -3.28 -5.50 -0.94
C THR A 327 -4.16 -5.35 0.28
N ASP A 328 -3.89 -6.09 1.34
CA ASP A 328 -4.72 -6.11 2.54
C ASP A 328 -4.75 -4.74 3.21
N ILE A 329 -3.58 -4.14 3.47
CA ILE A 329 -3.46 -2.80 4.06
C ILE A 329 -2.36 -2.00 3.35
N LEU A 330 -2.68 -0.77 3.01
CA LEU A 330 -1.75 0.25 2.54
C LEU A 330 -1.72 1.41 3.53
N LEU A 331 -0.50 1.81 3.91
CA LEU A 331 -0.25 2.95 4.79
C LEU A 331 0.64 3.97 4.09
N PHE A 332 0.40 5.23 4.39
CA PHE A 332 1.32 6.30 4.04
C PHE A 332 1.76 7.02 5.31
N ARG A 333 2.96 6.69 5.77
CA ARG A 333 3.55 7.26 6.99
C ARG A 333 4.98 7.67 6.74
N LYS A 334 5.41 8.76 7.36
CA LYS A 334 6.79 9.25 7.26
C LYS A 334 7.25 9.39 5.81
N ASN A 335 6.36 9.91 4.96
CA ASN A 335 6.61 10.05 3.51
C ASN A 335 6.99 8.75 2.80
N GLN A 336 6.59 7.63 3.36
CA GLN A 336 6.84 6.30 2.82
C GLN A 336 5.55 5.52 2.66
N LEU A 337 5.38 4.93 1.48
CA LEU A 337 4.32 3.99 1.22
C LEU A 337 4.70 2.64 1.84
N ILE A 338 3.80 2.08 2.63
CA ILE A 338 3.99 0.82 3.35
C ILE A 338 2.93 -0.17 2.88
N PHE A 339 3.37 -1.26 2.28
CA PHE A 339 2.54 -2.39 1.88
C PHE A 339 2.51 -3.42 2.99
N CYS A 340 1.32 -3.72 3.49
CA CYS A 340 1.13 -4.74 4.51
C CYS A 340 0.29 -5.88 3.96
N GLU A 341 0.87 -7.07 3.99
CA GLU A 341 0.16 -8.34 3.76
C GLU A 341 -0.12 -8.98 5.11
N LEU A 342 -1.32 -9.47 5.31
CA LEU A 342 -1.79 -10.02 6.57
C LEU A 342 -2.08 -11.51 6.45
N LYS A 343 -1.63 -12.29 7.42
CA LYS A 343 -1.96 -13.72 7.49
C LYS A 343 -2.40 -14.10 8.90
N SER A 344 -3.63 -14.56 9.00
CA SER A 344 -4.22 -15.03 10.27
C SER A 344 -3.86 -16.47 10.57
N ASP A 345 -3.76 -17.31 9.54
CA ASP A 345 -3.37 -18.72 9.63
C ASP A 345 -2.66 -19.17 8.36
N LEU A 346 -1.83 -20.17 8.49
CA LEU A 346 -1.20 -20.87 7.38
C LEU A 346 -1.52 -22.37 7.55
N SER A 347 -2.55 -22.81 6.87
CA SER A 347 -3.07 -24.17 6.96
C SER A 347 -2.07 -25.28 6.58
N SER A 348 -0.90 -24.90 6.03
CA SER A 348 0.25 -25.81 5.85
C SER A 348 1.56 -25.02 5.90
N GLN A 349 2.57 -25.60 6.54
CA GLN A 349 3.92 -25.03 6.65
C GLN A 349 4.61 -24.81 5.30
N SER A 350 4.19 -25.50 4.23
CA SER A 350 4.67 -25.30 2.86
C SER A 350 4.23 -23.94 2.26
N LYS A 351 3.29 -23.24 2.89
CA LYS A 351 2.74 -21.98 2.40
C LYS A 351 3.42 -20.72 2.95
N LEU A 352 4.46 -20.84 3.80
CA LEU A 352 5.22 -19.66 4.27
C LEU A 352 5.86 -18.85 3.12
N ALA A 353 6.10 -19.47 1.97
CA ALA A 353 6.63 -18.79 0.79
C ALA A 353 5.58 -17.91 0.05
N ASP A 354 4.30 -18.26 0.15
CA ASP A 354 3.23 -17.59 -0.59
C ASP A 354 3.02 -16.13 -0.15
N PRO A 355 2.91 -15.81 1.16
CA PRO A 355 2.80 -14.43 1.63
C PRO A 355 3.99 -13.56 1.23
N LEU A 356 5.19 -14.15 1.25
CA LEU A 356 6.41 -13.47 0.82
C LEU A 356 6.32 -13.05 -0.65
N ARG A 357 5.85 -13.95 -1.51
CA ARG A 357 5.67 -13.69 -2.93
C ARG A 357 4.60 -12.61 -3.15
N GLN A 358 3.46 -12.69 -2.44
CA GLN A 358 2.38 -11.71 -2.55
C GLN A 358 2.87 -10.29 -2.24
N VAL A 359 3.55 -10.07 -1.11
CA VAL A 359 4.09 -8.75 -0.74
C VAL A 359 5.06 -8.21 -1.79
N ILE A 360 5.88 -9.08 -2.39
CA ILE A 360 6.82 -8.70 -3.44
C ILE A 360 6.06 -8.30 -4.69
N ASP A 361 5.16 -9.15 -5.17
CA ASP A 361 4.42 -8.95 -6.42
C ASP A 361 3.55 -7.69 -6.36
N GLN A 362 2.88 -7.42 -5.22
CA GLN A 362 2.07 -6.21 -5.01
C GLN A 362 2.89 -4.92 -5.08
N SER A 363 4.12 -4.96 -4.61
CA SER A 363 5.02 -3.81 -4.55
C SER A 363 6.04 -3.73 -5.68
N LEU A 364 5.98 -4.67 -6.63
CA LEU A 364 6.79 -4.65 -7.84
C LEU A 364 6.42 -3.39 -8.64
N ASN A 365 7.40 -2.66 -9.11
CA ASN A 365 7.22 -1.39 -9.83
C ASN A 365 6.76 -0.18 -8.99
N MET A 366 6.57 -0.33 -7.68
CA MET A 366 6.24 0.79 -6.77
C MET A 366 7.49 1.48 -6.19
N GLY A 367 8.66 1.01 -6.61
CA GLY A 367 9.93 1.56 -6.24
C GLY A 367 10.33 1.34 -4.78
N LYS A 368 10.84 2.40 -4.13
CA LYS A 368 11.34 2.29 -2.76
C LYS A 368 10.20 2.35 -1.75
N VAL A 369 9.48 1.24 -1.61
CA VAL A 369 8.40 1.06 -0.63
C VAL A 369 8.86 0.21 0.53
N ARG A 370 8.23 0.39 1.68
CA ARG A 370 8.41 -0.52 2.84
C ARG A 370 7.45 -1.69 2.70
N ARG A 371 7.98 -2.89 2.84
CA ARG A 371 7.23 -4.14 2.77
C ARG A 371 7.10 -4.73 4.15
N VAL A 372 5.89 -5.04 4.54
CA VAL A 372 5.59 -5.57 5.88
C VAL A 372 4.69 -6.80 5.75
N LEU A 373 5.05 -7.82 6.48
CA LEU A 373 4.24 -9.01 6.64
C LEU A 373 3.77 -9.07 8.09
N ILE A 374 2.46 -8.91 8.30
CA ILE A 374 1.84 -8.94 9.62
C ILE A 374 1.23 -10.32 9.83
N LEU A 375 1.75 -11.05 10.80
CA LEU A 375 1.37 -12.43 11.08
C LEU A 375 0.68 -12.56 12.44
N SER A 376 -0.36 -13.37 12.47
CA SER A 376 -0.92 -13.85 13.74
C SER A 376 0.14 -14.65 14.53
N PRO A 377 0.17 -14.55 15.87
CA PRO A 377 1.05 -15.33 16.72
C PRO A 377 1.01 -16.82 16.47
N VAL A 378 -0.17 -17.35 16.17
CA VAL A 378 -0.39 -18.78 15.90
C VAL A 378 0.52 -19.32 14.78
N ILE A 379 0.83 -18.50 13.79
CA ILE A 379 1.72 -18.90 12.68
C ILE A 379 3.13 -19.17 13.18
N LYS A 380 3.66 -18.28 14.02
CA LYS A 380 4.99 -18.45 14.61
C LYS A 380 5.03 -19.59 15.62
N ASP A 381 4.02 -19.67 16.48
CA ASP A 381 3.96 -20.63 17.58
C ASP A 381 3.81 -22.08 17.05
N ASN A 382 3.18 -22.26 15.89
CA ASN A 382 3.04 -23.55 15.21
C ASN A 382 4.17 -23.89 14.22
N ALA A 383 5.04 -22.95 13.89
CA ALA A 383 6.13 -23.18 12.93
C ALA A 383 7.25 -24.00 13.56
N LYS A 384 7.86 -24.92 12.79
CA LYS A 384 9.09 -25.59 13.23
C LYS A 384 10.24 -24.57 13.30
N PRO A 385 11.07 -24.58 14.36
CA PRO A 385 12.11 -23.56 14.55
C PRO A 385 13.02 -23.35 13.33
N GLN A 386 13.44 -24.43 12.67
CA GLN A 386 14.29 -24.35 11.48
C GLN A 386 13.60 -23.66 10.30
N GLN A 387 12.34 -23.98 10.06
CA GLN A 387 11.54 -23.38 8.98
C GLN A 387 11.27 -21.89 9.26
N TRP A 388 11.03 -21.54 10.52
CA TRP A 388 10.85 -20.15 10.91
C TRP A 388 12.13 -19.33 10.71
N THR A 389 13.29 -19.85 11.13
CA THR A 389 14.58 -19.17 10.91
C THR A 389 14.88 -18.97 9.42
N GLU A 390 14.58 -19.96 8.59
CA GLU A 390 14.74 -19.84 7.13
C GLU A 390 13.80 -18.78 6.55
N PHE A 391 12.56 -18.75 6.99
CA PHE A 391 11.58 -17.77 6.59
C PHE A 391 12.00 -16.33 6.96
N GLU A 392 12.45 -16.10 8.20
CA GLU A 392 12.99 -14.82 8.65
C GLU A 392 14.17 -14.37 7.79
N ARG A 393 15.09 -15.27 7.50
CA ARG A 393 16.24 -14.99 6.61
C ARG A 393 15.78 -14.59 5.19
N ASN A 394 14.81 -15.30 4.64
CA ASN A 394 14.28 -15.01 3.31
C ASN A 394 13.56 -13.65 3.27
N CYS A 395 12.82 -13.30 4.30
CA CYS A 395 12.21 -11.98 4.44
C CYS A 395 13.26 -10.87 4.53
N ALA A 396 14.27 -11.05 5.36
CA ALA A 396 15.35 -10.08 5.51
C ALA A 396 16.13 -9.87 4.21
N ALA A 397 16.44 -10.92 3.47
CA ALA A 397 17.13 -10.85 2.17
C ALA A 397 16.32 -10.05 1.11
N LYS A 398 15.00 -9.94 1.28
CA LYS A 398 14.09 -9.21 0.38
C LYS A 398 13.61 -7.88 0.95
N ASN A 399 14.22 -7.42 2.05
CA ASN A 399 13.83 -6.21 2.78
C ASN A 399 12.34 -6.20 3.18
N ILE A 400 11.84 -7.35 3.64
CA ILE A 400 10.50 -7.48 4.18
C ILE A 400 10.58 -7.55 5.69
N GLN A 401 9.90 -6.64 6.36
CA GLN A 401 9.77 -6.64 7.81
C GLN A 401 8.66 -7.61 8.24
N ILE A 402 8.94 -8.46 9.23
CA ILE A 402 7.92 -9.31 9.85
C ILE A 402 7.46 -8.64 11.15
N ILE A 403 6.15 -8.61 11.36
CA ILE A 403 5.51 -8.20 12.62
C ILE A 403 4.62 -9.34 13.09
N ILE A 404 4.86 -9.83 14.30
CA ILE A 404 3.96 -10.77 14.97
C ILE A 404 2.97 -9.97 15.79
N ALA A 405 1.73 -9.94 15.37
CA ALA A 405 0.69 -9.10 15.94
C ALA A 405 0.07 -9.72 17.21
N ARG A 406 0.82 -9.72 18.32
CA ARG A 406 0.33 -10.21 19.64
C ARG A 406 -0.61 -9.21 20.29
N ASP A 407 -0.36 -7.93 20.12
CA ASP A 407 -1.12 -6.81 20.65
C ASP A 407 -0.91 -5.57 19.77
N LYS A 408 -1.58 -4.49 20.08
CA LYS A 408 -1.46 -3.22 19.33
C LYS A 408 -0.06 -2.60 19.41
N GLU A 409 0.69 -2.88 20.49
CA GLU A 409 2.05 -2.36 20.69
C GLU A 409 3.01 -2.87 19.61
N ALA A 410 2.78 -4.13 19.13
CA ALA A 410 3.56 -4.71 18.05
C ALA A 410 3.50 -3.86 16.76
N LEU A 411 2.41 -3.09 16.54
CA LEU A 411 2.24 -2.24 15.36
C LEU A 411 2.85 -0.85 15.51
N LYS A 412 3.35 -0.47 16.68
CA LYS A 412 3.99 0.84 16.88
C LYS A 412 5.15 1.10 15.92
N ALA A 413 5.86 0.04 15.50
CA ALA A 413 6.90 0.17 14.49
C ALA A 413 6.41 0.68 13.12
N LEU A 414 5.10 0.63 12.85
CA LEU A 414 4.48 1.16 11.63
C LEU A 414 3.97 2.60 11.83
N THR A 415 3.72 3.00 13.06
CA THR A 415 3.05 4.27 13.40
C THR A 415 3.97 5.29 14.03
N SER A 416 5.11 4.83 14.58
CA SER A 416 6.16 5.67 15.21
C SER A 416 7.13 6.30 14.22
#